data_7edc3b207ac9669d2d9f61cc925a12b5
#
_entry.id   7edc3b207ac9669d2d9f61cc925a12b5
#
_cell.length_a   1.000
_cell.length_b   1.000
_cell.length_c   1.000
_cell.angle_alpha   90.00
_cell.angle_beta   90.00
_cell.angle_gamma   90.00
#
_symmetry.space_group_name_H-M   'P 1'
#
loop_
_entity.id
_entity.type
_entity.pdbx_description
1 polymer ?
#
loop_
_entity_poly.entity_id
_entity_poly.type
_entity_poly.pdbx_seq_one_letter_code
_entity_poly.pdbx_strand_id
1 'polypeptide(L)'
;NSEMISSFHSIKEIETKGYSCLYTATQFGKKVILKGLKPEFKKERFYQDLLKKEFEISYFLDHPNIVKIIDFQNILNIGDCIVMEYVEGVTLREFVESQRIEEAQNRRDKRVYEKIFNELLDAMEYFHSKQIIHRDLKPDNILITNNGNNVKIIDFGLSDADDYVILKQAAGTRKYAAPEQLIPNNTIDCRADIYSLGIILKNNFPKSYHKIAEKCAQQDKEKRFSSVGDIRNFIKRKKITKITAAVSLILLLLFALSFAVTKHYISSGTYSLNEKKILTESTQYIDSQIEIIKNKIKEGPTSSLDKYNEDDKIYYA
;
A
#
# COMPACT_ATOMS: atom_id res chain seq x y z
N ASN A 1 44.37 -9.43 25.76
CA ASN A 1 44.12 -9.34 24.33
C ASN A 1 43.15 -10.45 23.95
N SER A 2 41.86 -10.26 24.12
CA SER A 2 40.87 -11.13 23.50
C SER A 2 40.72 -10.65 22.05
N GLU A 3 41.30 -11.37 21.10
CA GLU A 3 40.89 -11.28 19.71
C GLU A 3 39.40 -11.56 19.66
N MET A 4 38.60 -10.50 19.41
CA MET A 4 37.17 -10.67 19.05
C MET A 4 37.18 -11.42 17.72
N ILE A 5 37.08 -12.75 17.79
CA ILE A 5 36.83 -13.60 16.61
C ILE A 5 35.53 -13.05 16.01
N SER A 6 35.62 -12.56 14.78
CA SER A 6 34.43 -12.11 14.06
C SER A 6 33.42 -13.27 14.05
N SER A 7 32.26 -13.08 14.67
CA SER A 7 31.22 -14.11 14.75
C SER A 7 30.60 -14.42 13.38
N PHE A 8 31.07 -13.79 12.31
CA PHE A 8 30.57 -13.93 10.95
C PHE A 8 31.45 -14.86 10.12
N HIS A 9 30.82 -15.80 9.43
CA HIS A 9 31.44 -16.76 8.55
C HIS A 9 30.85 -16.69 7.14
N SER A 10 31.54 -17.24 6.15
CA SER A 10 31.08 -17.36 4.77
C SER A 10 30.64 -16.03 4.16
N ILE A 11 31.40 -14.97 4.43
CA ILE A 11 31.11 -13.63 3.93
C ILE A 11 31.29 -13.61 2.41
N LYS A 12 30.24 -13.23 1.66
CA LYS A 12 30.26 -13.11 0.21
C LYS A 12 29.63 -11.78 -0.18
N GLU A 13 30.35 -11.03 -1.01
CA GLU A 13 29.86 -9.74 -1.52
C GLU A 13 28.68 -9.92 -2.49
N ILE A 14 27.73 -9.00 -2.40
CA ILE A 14 26.63 -8.83 -3.34
C ILE A 14 26.89 -7.53 -4.09
N GLU A 15 26.89 -7.59 -5.42
CA GLU A 15 27.07 -6.41 -6.26
C GLU A 15 25.97 -5.38 -6.01
N THR A 16 26.34 -4.13 -5.72
CA THR A 16 25.42 -3.03 -5.44
C THR A 16 25.76 -1.78 -6.22
N LYS A 17 24.73 -0.97 -6.49
CA LYS A 17 24.87 0.38 -7.04
C LYS A 17 24.90 1.39 -5.89
N GLY A 18 25.61 2.51 -6.09
CA GLY A 18 25.70 3.57 -5.08
C GLY A 18 26.87 3.39 -4.11
N TYR A 19 26.78 4.00 -2.94
CA TYR A 19 27.87 4.12 -1.95
C TYR A 19 27.98 2.95 -0.98
N SER A 20 26.91 2.17 -0.81
CA SER A 20 26.88 1.02 0.10
C SER A 20 27.35 -0.27 -0.59
N CYS A 21 27.96 -1.15 0.19
CA CYS A 21 28.24 -2.55 -0.18
C CYS A 21 27.38 -3.47 0.69
N LEU A 22 26.96 -4.58 0.11
CA LEU A 22 26.20 -5.62 0.79
C LEU A 22 26.98 -6.94 0.78
N TYR A 23 26.86 -7.69 1.87
CA TYR A 23 27.41 -9.04 1.96
C TYR A 23 26.37 -9.98 2.55
N THR A 24 26.32 -11.20 2.03
CA THR A 24 25.74 -12.31 2.78
C THR A 24 26.79 -12.84 3.75
N ALA A 25 26.36 -13.18 4.95
CA ALA A 25 27.20 -13.84 5.95
C ALA A 25 26.38 -14.85 6.75
N THR A 26 27.06 -15.67 7.52
CA THR A 26 26.44 -16.58 8.50
C THR A 26 26.87 -16.18 9.90
N GLN A 27 25.94 -15.97 10.80
CA GLN A 27 26.15 -15.67 12.21
C GLN A 27 25.37 -16.69 13.05
N PHE A 28 26.03 -17.41 13.94
CA PHE A 28 25.41 -18.48 14.77
C PHE A 28 24.53 -19.46 13.97
N GLY A 29 24.97 -19.85 12.78
CA GLY A 29 24.26 -20.78 11.90
C GLY A 29 23.11 -20.16 11.10
N LYS A 30 22.82 -18.87 11.27
CA LYS A 30 21.77 -18.14 10.52
C LYS A 30 22.40 -17.23 9.45
N LYS A 31 21.77 -17.19 8.28
CA LYS A 31 22.15 -16.21 7.25
C LYS A 31 21.75 -14.81 7.68
N VAL A 32 22.61 -13.84 7.45
CA VAL A 32 22.39 -12.41 7.68
C VAL A 32 22.91 -11.62 6.48
N ILE A 33 22.47 -10.38 6.37
CA ILE A 33 23.02 -9.37 5.47
C ILE A 33 23.84 -8.38 6.28
N LEU A 34 25.02 -8.03 5.77
CA LEU A 34 25.84 -6.96 6.28
C LEU A 34 25.82 -5.82 5.27
N LYS A 35 25.38 -4.63 5.69
CA LYS A 35 25.39 -3.42 4.88
C LYS A 35 26.45 -2.48 5.43
N GLY A 36 27.48 -2.23 4.63
CA GLY A 36 28.57 -1.32 4.94
C GLY A 36 28.77 -0.28 3.85
N LEU A 37 29.89 0.45 3.91
CA LEU A 37 30.29 1.43 2.91
C LEU A 37 31.32 0.82 1.96
N LYS A 38 31.25 1.18 0.68
CA LYS A 38 32.30 0.86 -0.29
C LYS A 38 33.63 1.51 0.12
N PRO A 39 34.78 0.94 -0.23
CA PRO A 39 36.10 1.41 0.19
C PRO A 39 36.33 2.92 -0.04
N GLU A 40 35.85 3.44 -1.17
CA GLU A 40 35.99 4.84 -1.56
C GLU A 40 35.22 5.82 -0.66
N PHE A 41 34.15 5.36 0.00
CA PHE A 41 33.29 6.18 0.86
C PHE A 41 33.54 6.00 2.37
N LYS A 42 34.33 4.99 2.75
CA LYS A 42 34.59 4.66 4.18
C LYS A 42 35.24 5.77 4.98
N LYS A 43 36.04 6.64 4.35
CA LYS A 43 36.76 7.74 5.01
C LYS A 43 35.95 9.03 5.03
N GLU A 44 34.85 9.11 4.31
CA GLU A 44 34.03 10.29 4.22
C GLU A 44 33.00 10.31 5.35
N ARG A 45 33.12 11.27 6.25
CA ARG A 45 32.27 11.43 7.43
C ARG A 45 30.77 11.50 7.06
N PHE A 46 30.46 12.16 5.96
CA PHE A 46 29.09 12.27 5.46
C PHE A 46 28.41 10.89 5.28
N TYR A 47 29.10 9.92 4.62
CA TYR A 47 28.53 8.60 4.41
C TYR A 47 28.52 7.74 5.68
N GLN A 48 29.50 7.94 6.58
CA GLN A 48 29.50 7.28 7.89
C GLN A 48 28.29 7.72 8.73
N ASP A 49 28.04 9.01 8.78
CA ASP A 49 26.90 9.59 9.50
C ASP A 49 25.56 9.12 8.87
N LEU A 50 25.51 9.00 7.54
CA LEU A 50 24.35 8.48 6.82
C LEU A 50 24.06 7.02 7.16
N LEU A 51 25.08 6.15 7.16
CA LEU A 51 24.94 4.73 7.54
C LEU A 51 24.48 4.59 9.00
N LYS A 52 25.02 5.40 9.90
CA LYS A 52 24.66 5.41 11.31
C LYS A 52 23.21 5.88 11.52
N LYS A 53 22.80 6.96 10.86
CA LYS A 53 21.41 7.43 10.88
C LYS A 53 20.43 6.37 10.35
N GLU A 54 20.77 5.69 9.26
CA GLU A 54 19.96 4.60 8.74
C GLU A 54 19.77 3.50 9.79
N PHE A 55 20.84 3.12 10.49
CA PHE A 55 20.74 2.17 11.59
C PHE A 55 19.82 2.69 12.71
N GLU A 56 20.06 3.91 13.19
CA GLU A 56 19.29 4.50 14.29
C GLU A 56 17.78 4.56 13.98
N ILE A 57 17.40 4.89 12.74
CA ILE A 57 16.00 4.92 12.32
C ILE A 57 15.43 3.49 12.23
N SER A 58 16.15 2.59 11.58
CA SER A 58 15.64 1.26 11.22
C SER A 58 15.64 0.28 12.39
N TYR A 59 16.53 0.45 13.37
CA TYR A 59 16.68 -0.45 14.52
C TYR A 59 15.41 -0.56 15.38
N PHE A 60 14.65 0.53 15.47
CA PHE A 60 13.40 0.57 16.24
C PHE A 60 12.17 0.16 15.43
N LEU A 61 12.32 -0.19 14.15
CA LEU A 61 11.23 -0.68 13.34
C LEU A 61 11.06 -2.19 13.54
N ASP A 62 9.93 -2.59 14.11
CA ASP A 62 9.56 -4.00 14.29
C ASP A 62 8.18 -4.24 13.65
N HIS A 63 8.21 -4.72 12.42
CA HIS A 63 7.01 -5.00 11.63
C HIS A 63 7.26 -6.16 10.66
N PRO A 64 6.29 -7.09 10.48
CA PRO A 64 6.48 -8.28 9.63
C PRO A 64 6.86 -7.95 8.18
N ASN A 65 6.44 -6.81 7.66
CA ASN A 65 6.69 -6.38 6.29
C ASN A 65 7.86 -5.36 6.17
N ILE A 66 8.67 -5.23 7.19
CA ILE A 66 9.93 -4.45 7.18
C ILE A 66 11.07 -5.39 7.53
N VAL A 67 12.23 -5.22 6.89
CA VAL A 67 13.43 -5.98 7.22
C VAL A 67 13.86 -5.69 8.66
N LYS A 68 14.15 -6.73 9.43
CA LYS A 68 14.60 -6.58 10.81
C LYS A 68 16.07 -6.24 10.87
N ILE A 69 16.39 -5.12 11.50
CA ILE A 69 17.77 -4.77 11.86
C ILE A 69 18.12 -5.50 13.16
N ILE A 70 19.28 -6.15 13.17
CA ILE A 70 19.74 -6.98 14.27
C ILE A 70 20.76 -6.22 15.13
N ASP A 71 21.75 -5.57 14.49
CA ASP A 71 22.86 -4.94 15.20
C ASP A 71 23.62 -3.96 14.30
N PHE A 72 24.56 -3.21 14.91
CA PHE A 72 25.53 -2.37 14.24
C PHE A 72 26.92 -2.73 14.75
N GLN A 73 27.77 -3.26 13.89
CA GLN A 73 29.07 -3.80 14.28
C GLN A 73 30.18 -3.34 13.34
N ASN A 74 31.39 -3.15 13.91
CA ASN A 74 32.59 -2.99 13.11
C ASN A 74 33.16 -4.37 12.77
N ILE A 75 33.23 -4.69 11.49
CA ILE A 75 33.63 -6.00 10.99
C ILE A 75 35.00 -5.87 10.33
N LEU A 76 35.94 -6.76 10.73
CA LEU A 76 37.30 -6.78 10.20
C LEU A 76 37.30 -6.78 8.66
N ASN A 77 38.08 -5.91 8.04
CA ASN A 77 38.21 -5.68 6.60
C ASN A 77 37.01 -5.04 5.90
N ILE A 78 35.83 -5.02 6.54
CA ILE A 78 34.64 -4.37 5.97
C ILE A 78 34.39 -3.00 6.59
N GLY A 79 34.63 -2.83 7.90
CA GLY A 79 34.32 -1.61 8.65
C GLY A 79 32.95 -1.64 9.31
N ASP A 80 32.39 -0.49 9.58
CA ASP A 80 31.07 -0.36 10.22
C ASP A 80 29.98 -0.91 9.31
N CYS A 81 29.15 -1.78 9.87
CA CYS A 81 28.08 -2.48 9.15
C CYS A 81 26.78 -2.50 9.96
N ILE A 82 25.68 -2.30 9.28
CA ILE A 82 24.35 -2.69 9.75
C ILE A 82 24.21 -4.19 9.51
N VAL A 83 23.90 -4.94 10.56
CA VAL A 83 23.55 -6.36 10.50
C VAL A 83 22.06 -6.50 10.43
N MET A 84 21.53 -7.17 9.41
CA MET A 84 20.09 -7.34 9.23
C MET A 84 19.73 -8.78 8.85
N GLU A 85 18.46 -9.13 9.03
CA GLU A 85 17.95 -10.44 8.62
C GLU A 85 18.18 -10.69 7.12
N TYR A 86 18.52 -11.93 6.79
CA TYR A 86 18.52 -12.38 5.40
C TYR A 86 17.11 -12.76 4.99
N VAL A 87 16.59 -12.11 3.95
CA VAL A 87 15.30 -12.42 3.38
C VAL A 87 15.48 -13.28 2.14
N GLU A 88 14.97 -14.51 2.19
CA GLU A 88 14.96 -15.39 1.03
C GLU A 88 13.82 -14.99 0.08
N GLY A 89 14.19 -14.29 -0.99
CA GLY A 89 13.22 -13.72 -1.93
C GLY A 89 13.90 -12.96 -3.05
N VAL A 90 13.07 -12.30 -3.85
CA VAL A 90 13.48 -11.48 -4.99
C VAL A 90 12.92 -10.06 -4.83
N THR A 91 13.48 -9.09 -5.53
CA THR A 91 12.90 -7.74 -5.56
C THR A 91 11.52 -7.74 -6.22
N LEU A 92 10.68 -6.77 -5.88
CA LEU A 92 9.38 -6.59 -6.55
C LEU A 92 9.57 -6.40 -8.07
N ARG A 93 10.68 -5.81 -8.50
CA ARG A 93 11.05 -5.70 -9.92
C ARG A 93 11.18 -7.08 -10.57
N GLU A 94 12.03 -7.92 -10.02
CA GLU A 94 12.28 -9.28 -10.50
C GLU A 94 11.02 -10.15 -10.44
N PHE A 95 10.27 -10.03 -9.33
CA PHE A 95 8.99 -10.70 -9.16
C PHE A 95 8.00 -10.35 -10.29
N VAL A 96 7.82 -9.07 -10.60
CA VAL A 96 6.92 -8.62 -11.68
C VAL A 96 7.41 -9.06 -13.05
N GLU A 97 8.72 -9.07 -13.28
CA GLU A 97 9.31 -9.56 -14.52
C GLU A 97 9.08 -11.06 -14.72
N SER A 98 9.27 -11.88 -13.68
CA SER A 98 8.97 -13.32 -13.72
C SER A 98 7.48 -13.57 -13.97
N GLN A 99 6.59 -12.85 -13.30
CA GLN A 99 5.15 -12.97 -13.51
C GLN A 99 4.72 -12.60 -14.95
N ARG A 100 5.37 -11.64 -15.60
CA ARG A 100 5.10 -11.28 -17.01
C ARG A 100 5.48 -12.41 -17.97
N ILE A 101 6.53 -13.16 -17.68
CA ILE A 101 6.96 -14.31 -18.47
C ILE A 101 5.93 -15.46 -18.31
N GLU A 102 5.48 -15.71 -17.09
CA GLU A 102 4.47 -16.72 -16.79
C GLU A 102 3.08 -16.37 -17.37
N GLU A 103 2.76 -15.08 -17.46
CA GLU A 103 1.49 -14.60 -18.05
C GLU A 103 1.30 -14.88 -19.53
N ALA A 104 2.40 -14.99 -20.26
CA ALA A 104 2.33 -15.51 -21.63
C ALA A 104 1.77 -16.95 -21.68
N GLN A 105 1.68 -17.62 -20.52
CA GLN A 105 1.24 -19.00 -20.36
C GLN A 105 0.00 -19.18 -19.47
N ASN A 106 -0.29 -18.32 -18.47
CA ASN A 106 -1.50 -18.43 -17.62
C ASN A 106 -1.80 -17.18 -16.75
N ARG A 107 -3.04 -17.09 -16.25
CA ARG A 107 -3.66 -15.94 -15.57
C ARG A 107 -2.84 -15.35 -14.40
N ARG A 108 -2.67 -14.01 -14.39
CA ARG A 108 -2.24 -13.25 -13.20
C ARG A 108 -3.05 -13.65 -11.97
N ASP A 109 -2.41 -14.15 -10.95
CA ASP A 109 -3.12 -14.35 -9.68
C ASP A 109 -3.35 -12.99 -9.00
N LYS A 110 -4.56 -12.46 -9.21
CA LYS A 110 -4.98 -11.19 -8.62
C LYS A 110 -4.84 -11.18 -7.10
N ARG A 111 -4.91 -12.33 -6.45
CA ARG A 111 -4.81 -12.48 -4.99
C ARG A 111 -3.41 -12.16 -4.49
N VAL A 112 -2.37 -12.54 -5.24
CA VAL A 112 -0.98 -12.24 -4.89
C VAL A 112 -0.73 -10.74 -4.93
N TYR A 113 -1.19 -10.05 -5.97
CA TYR A 113 -1.07 -8.59 -6.05
C TYR A 113 -1.88 -7.87 -4.96
N GLU A 114 -3.06 -8.38 -4.61
CA GLU A 114 -3.88 -7.84 -3.52
C GLU A 114 -3.17 -8.00 -2.17
N LYS A 115 -2.56 -9.18 -1.92
CA LYS A 115 -1.74 -9.43 -0.74
C LYS A 115 -0.55 -8.48 -0.66
N ILE A 116 0.28 -8.41 -1.71
CA ILE A 116 1.45 -7.53 -1.78
C ILE A 116 1.04 -6.07 -1.54
N PHE A 117 -0.05 -5.62 -2.16
CA PHE A 117 -0.55 -4.26 -1.99
C PHE A 117 -0.96 -3.97 -0.53
N ASN A 118 -1.72 -4.87 0.10
CA ASN A 118 -2.14 -4.70 1.49
C ASN A 118 -0.94 -4.68 2.44
N GLU A 119 0.02 -5.57 2.27
CA GLU A 119 1.24 -5.63 3.09
C GLU A 119 2.14 -4.39 2.90
N LEU A 120 2.21 -3.82 1.68
CA LEU A 120 2.85 -2.52 1.45
C LEU A 120 2.16 -1.41 2.23
N LEU A 121 0.81 -1.38 2.20
CA LEU A 121 0.05 -0.39 2.97
C LEU A 121 0.24 -0.59 4.48
N ASP A 122 0.29 -1.83 4.98
CA ASP A 122 0.51 -2.13 6.40
C ASP A 122 1.87 -1.60 6.87
N ALA A 123 2.94 -1.86 6.11
CA ALA A 123 4.27 -1.37 6.41
C ALA A 123 4.33 0.17 6.35
N MET A 124 3.74 0.78 5.31
CA MET A 124 3.73 2.24 5.15
C MET A 124 2.96 2.93 6.28
N GLU A 125 1.80 2.40 6.66
CA GLU A 125 1.01 2.92 7.78
C GLU A 125 1.80 2.84 9.10
N TYR A 126 2.51 1.73 9.32
CA TYR A 126 3.34 1.54 10.50
C TYR A 126 4.46 2.57 10.61
N PHE A 127 5.32 2.73 9.59
CA PHE A 127 6.43 3.68 9.71
C PHE A 127 5.97 5.14 9.63
N HIS A 128 4.87 5.47 8.90
CA HIS A 128 4.27 6.80 8.95
C HIS A 128 3.69 7.13 10.33
N SER A 129 3.12 6.14 11.05
CA SER A 129 2.65 6.35 12.43
C SER A 129 3.78 6.72 13.40
N LYS A 130 5.01 6.33 13.07
CA LYS A 130 6.23 6.69 13.81
C LYS A 130 6.89 7.97 13.25
N GLN A 131 6.21 8.70 12.37
CA GLN A 131 6.70 9.93 11.73
C GLN A 131 7.95 9.71 10.85
N ILE A 132 8.17 8.47 10.41
CA ILE A 132 9.25 8.12 9.49
C ILE A 132 8.72 8.17 8.06
N ILE A 133 9.46 8.81 7.17
CA ILE A 133 9.20 8.89 5.73
C ILE A 133 10.32 8.15 5.04
N HIS A 134 9.99 7.15 4.21
CA HIS A 134 11.01 6.31 3.56
C HIS A 134 11.83 7.07 2.51
N ARG A 135 11.19 7.95 1.75
CA ARG A 135 11.77 8.82 0.70
C ARG A 135 12.38 8.10 -0.51
N ASP A 136 12.72 6.83 -0.42
CA ASP A 136 13.27 6.02 -1.53
C ASP A 136 12.49 4.74 -1.80
N LEU A 137 11.16 4.79 -1.65
CA LEU A 137 10.31 3.65 -1.94
C LEU A 137 10.31 3.36 -3.45
N LYS A 138 10.81 2.18 -3.83
CA LYS A 138 10.94 1.71 -5.22
C LYS A 138 10.90 0.19 -5.28
N PRO A 139 10.64 -0.44 -6.44
CA PRO A 139 10.57 -1.90 -6.55
C PRO A 139 11.84 -2.63 -6.11
N ASP A 140 13.01 -1.99 -6.21
CA ASP A 140 14.29 -2.57 -5.79
C ASP A 140 14.44 -2.62 -4.26
N ASN A 141 13.72 -1.75 -3.53
CA ASN A 141 13.72 -1.67 -2.06
C ASN A 141 12.53 -2.45 -1.43
N ILE A 142 11.85 -3.26 -2.22
CA ILE A 142 10.74 -4.10 -1.78
C ILE A 142 11.08 -5.54 -2.16
N LEU A 143 11.28 -6.40 -1.18
CA LEU A 143 11.49 -7.83 -1.39
C LEU A 143 10.17 -8.58 -1.29
N ILE A 144 10.02 -9.59 -2.13
CA ILE A 144 8.93 -10.56 -2.10
C ILE A 144 9.52 -11.91 -1.74
N THR A 145 9.11 -12.49 -0.61
CA THR A 145 9.65 -13.75 -0.13
C THR A 145 9.25 -14.92 -1.02
N ASN A 146 10.17 -15.88 -1.21
CA ASN A 146 9.88 -17.10 -1.98
C ASN A 146 8.77 -17.94 -1.34
N ASN A 147 8.67 -17.92 -0.02
CA ASN A 147 7.61 -18.61 0.71
C ASN A 147 6.51 -17.61 1.09
N GLY A 148 5.34 -17.78 0.48
CA GLY A 148 4.12 -17.04 0.81
C GLY A 148 4.01 -15.65 0.16
N ASN A 149 4.96 -15.21 -0.67
CA ASN A 149 4.96 -13.91 -1.34
C ASN A 149 4.72 -12.73 -0.36
N ASN A 150 5.41 -12.76 0.80
CA ASN A 150 5.30 -11.69 1.79
C ASN A 150 6.21 -10.52 1.39
N VAL A 151 5.74 -9.32 1.65
CA VAL A 151 6.52 -8.10 1.46
C VAL A 151 7.52 -7.91 2.59
N LYS A 152 8.73 -7.48 2.24
CA LYS A 152 9.74 -6.95 3.16
C LYS A 152 10.32 -5.67 2.57
N ILE A 153 10.01 -4.53 3.18
CA ILE A 153 10.62 -3.23 2.81
C ILE A 153 12.01 -3.15 3.42
N ILE A 154 12.97 -2.73 2.60
CA ILE A 154 14.36 -2.56 2.97
C ILE A 154 14.81 -1.12 2.71
N ASP A 155 15.94 -0.74 3.31
CA ASP A 155 16.71 0.48 2.99
C ASP A 155 16.02 1.80 3.35
N PHE A 156 16.14 2.21 4.62
CA PHE A 156 15.69 3.51 5.13
C PHE A 156 16.80 4.58 5.10
N GLY A 157 17.86 4.39 4.32
CA GLY A 157 19.05 5.24 4.30
C GLY A 157 18.81 6.69 3.90
N LEU A 158 17.68 7.02 3.28
CA LEU A 158 17.33 8.38 2.88
C LEU A 158 16.20 8.99 3.72
N SER A 159 15.72 8.28 4.74
CA SER A 159 14.54 8.69 5.50
C SER A 159 14.70 10.03 6.21
N ASP A 160 15.96 10.43 6.56
CA ASP A 160 16.28 11.70 7.23
C ASP A 160 17.45 12.44 6.58
N ALA A 161 17.69 12.26 5.27
CA ALA A 161 18.79 12.91 4.58
C ALA A 161 18.41 14.33 4.14
N ASP A 162 19.03 15.35 4.73
CA ASP A 162 18.89 16.74 4.31
C ASP A 162 19.44 16.97 2.90
N ASP A 163 20.49 16.21 2.51
CA ASP A 163 21.12 16.24 1.18
C ASP A 163 20.51 15.24 0.18
N TYR A 164 19.24 14.91 0.36
CA TYR A 164 18.48 13.96 -0.47
C TYR A 164 18.64 14.21 -1.99
N VAL A 165 18.61 15.47 -2.40
CA VAL A 165 18.72 15.86 -3.82
C VAL A 165 20.05 15.43 -4.42
N ILE A 166 21.14 15.60 -3.70
CA ILE A 166 22.50 15.22 -4.12
C ILE A 166 22.63 13.71 -4.26
N LEU A 167 22.16 12.98 -3.25
CA LEU A 167 22.20 11.51 -3.24
C LEU A 167 21.36 10.88 -4.36
N LYS A 168 20.18 11.41 -4.63
CA LYS A 168 19.30 10.95 -5.71
C LYS A 168 19.85 11.24 -7.10
N GLN A 169 20.56 12.33 -7.28
CA GLN A 169 21.22 12.62 -8.57
C GLN A 169 22.28 11.57 -8.91
N ALA A 170 23.04 11.13 -7.93
CA ALA A 170 24.06 10.09 -8.08
C ALA A 170 23.48 8.68 -8.32
N ALA A 171 22.30 8.36 -7.79
CA ALA A 171 21.73 7.00 -7.80
C ALA A 171 20.78 6.68 -8.96
N GLY A 172 20.46 7.64 -9.86
CA GLY A 172 19.54 7.39 -11.00
C GLY A 172 18.07 7.08 -10.62
N THR A 173 17.67 7.33 -9.38
CA THR A 173 16.38 6.90 -8.82
C THR A 173 15.26 7.95 -8.95
N ARG A 174 15.42 8.96 -9.82
CA ARG A 174 14.46 10.06 -10.01
C ARG A 174 13.03 9.62 -10.36
N LYS A 175 12.89 8.46 -10.98
CA LYS A 175 11.59 7.97 -11.48
C LYS A 175 10.51 7.82 -10.41
N TYR A 176 10.88 7.45 -9.20
CA TYR A 176 9.97 7.18 -8.09
C TYR A 176 9.89 8.35 -7.08
N ALA A 177 10.80 9.31 -7.18
CA ALA A 177 10.85 10.46 -6.28
C ALA A 177 9.68 11.41 -6.54
N ALA A 178 9.03 11.87 -5.49
CA ALA A 178 8.00 12.89 -5.57
C ALA A 178 8.61 14.25 -6.00
N PRO A 179 7.85 15.09 -6.74
CA PRO A 179 8.38 16.37 -7.26
C PRO A 179 8.98 17.27 -6.16
N GLU A 180 8.33 17.34 -5.00
CA GLU A 180 8.79 18.12 -3.85
C GLU A 180 10.13 17.64 -3.27
N GLN A 181 10.48 16.35 -3.45
CA GLN A 181 11.77 15.82 -3.02
C GLN A 181 12.95 16.28 -3.89
N LEU A 182 12.66 16.80 -5.07
CA LEU A 182 13.68 17.29 -6.02
C LEU A 182 13.93 18.79 -5.89
N ILE A 183 13.22 19.45 -4.98
CA ILE A 183 13.33 20.88 -4.71
C ILE A 183 14.12 21.06 -3.40
N PRO A 184 15.30 21.71 -3.43
CA PRO A 184 16.08 21.96 -2.21
C PRO A 184 15.27 22.71 -1.15
N ASN A 185 15.49 22.37 0.12
CA ASN A 185 14.86 23.01 1.29
C ASN A 185 13.32 22.94 1.32
N ASN A 186 12.70 22.01 0.59
CA ASN A 186 11.26 21.82 0.65
C ASN A 186 10.87 20.88 1.79
N THR A 187 9.71 21.14 2.40
CA THR A 187 9.17 20.25 3.45
C THR A 187 8.62 18.99 2.84
N ILE A 188 9.15 17.84 3.27
CA ILE A 188 8.74 16.52 2.84
C ILE A 188 7.86 15.89 3.92
N ASP A 189 6.71 15.35 3.53
CA ASP A 189 5.81 14.60 4.39
C ASP A 189 5.51 13.20 3.82
N CYS A 190 4.69 12.41 4.50
CA CYS A 190 4.35 11.03 4.12
C CYS A 190 3.74 10.91 2.70
N ARG A 191 3.23 12.00 2.12
CA ARG A 191 2.69 12.03 0.76
C ARG A 191 3.78 11.84 -0.31
N ALA A 192 5.06 11.99 0.04
CA ALA A 192 6.17 11.64 -0.85
C ALA A 192 6.21 10.11 -1.10
N ASP A 193 6.05 9.30 -0.05
CA ASP A 193 5.99 7.84 -0.20
C ASP A 193 4.70 7.40 -0.89
N ILE A 194 3.59 8.12 -0.67
CA ILE A 194 2.33 7.88 -1.40
C ILE A 194 2.51 8.11 -2.90
N TYR A 195 3.26 9.14 -3.30
CA TYR A 195 3.62 9.36 -4.71
C TYR A 195 4.43 8.18 -5.25
N SER A 196 5.46 7.77 -4.54
CA SER A 196 6.31 6.62 -4.91
C SER A 196 5.47 5.35 -5.09
N LEU A 197 4.54 5.08 -4.15
CA LEU A 197 3.57 3.99 -4.26
C LEU A 197 2.73 4.11 -5.53
N GLY A 198 2.26 5.30 -5.87
CA GLY A 198 1.50 5.56 -7.10
C GLY A 198 2.28 5.16 -8.36
N ILE A 199 3.56 5.52 -8.44
CA ILE A 199 4.44 5.15 -9.56
C ILE A 199 4.71 3.63 -9.57
N ILE A 200 4.89 3.00 -8.41
CA ILE A 200 5.03 1.54 -8.29
C ILE A 200 3.78 0.84 -8.82
N LEU A 201 2.59 1.24 -8.35
CA LEU A 201 1.32 0.66 -8.78
C LEU A 201 1.09 0.81 -10.29
N LYS A 202 1.39 1.98 -10.84
CA LYS A 202 1.22 2.26 -12.27
C LYS A 202 2.07 1.37 -13.16
N ASN A 203 3.31 1.08 -12.73
CA ASN A 203 4.28 0.37 -13.56
C ASN A 203 4.32 -1.15 -13.33
N ASN A 204 3.94 -1.61 -12.12
CA ASN A 204 4.19 -2.98 -11.69
C ASN A 204 2.91 -3.76 -11.32
N PHE A 205 1.77 -3.09 -11.18
CA PHE A 205 0.52 -3.74 -10.77
C PHE A 205 -0.50 -3.84 -11.91
N PRO A 206 -1.49 -4.74 -11.80
CA PRO A 206 -2.58 -4.85 -12.77
C PRO A 206 -3.36 -3.54 -12.95
N LYS A 207 -3.97 -3.35 -14.12
CA LYS A 207 -4.73 -2.12 -14.47
C LYS A 207 -5.87 -1.77 -13.47
N SER A 208 -6.33 -2.74 -12.68
CA SER A 208 -7.34 -2.50 -11.62
C SER A 208 -6.88 -1.50 -10.55
N TYR A 209 -5.55 -1.31 -10.40
CA TYR A 209 -4.93 -0.38 -9.46
C TYR A 209 -4.73 1.03 -10.05
N HIS A 210 -4.92 1.24 -11.36
CA HIS A 210 -4.59 2.51 -12.03
C HIS A 210 -5.29 3.72 -11.41
N LYS A 211 -6.57 3.63 -11.00
CA LYS A 211 -7.28 4.75 -10.37
C LYS A 211 -6.66 5.18 -9.03
N ILE A 212 -6.13 4.20 -8.26
CA ILE A 212 -5.41 4.49 -7.02
C ILE A 212 -4.06 5.08 -7.37
N ALA A 213 -3.34 4.47 -8.32
CA ALA A 213 -2.04 4.92 -8.78
C ALA A 213 -2.07 6.38 -9.28
N GLU A 214 -3.04 6.74 -10.12
CA GLU A 214 -3.22 8.09 -10.64
C GLU A 214 -3.45 9.13 -9.53
N LYS A 215 -4.26 8.79 -8.53
CA LYS A 215 -4.50 9.70 -7.40
C LYS A 215 -3.29 9.80 -6.49
N CYS A 216 -2.56 8.71 -6.24
CA CYS A 216 -1.30 8.74 -5.51
C CYS A 216 -0.22 9.58 -6.22
N ALA A 217 -0.09 9.44 -7.54
CA ALA A 217 0.97 10.04 -8.34
C ALA A 217 0.65 11.45 -8.88
N GLN A 218 -0.27 12.18 -8.24
CA GLN A 218 -0.51 13.59 -8.58
C GLN A 218 0.74 14.43 -8.34
N GLN A 219 1.05 15.36 -9.26
CA GLN A 219 2.21 16.25 -9.11
C GLN A 219 2.05 17.16 -7.89
N ASP A 220 0.87 17.72 -7.73
CA ASP A 220 0.50 18.50 -6.56
C ASP A 220 0.19 17.55 -5.38
N LYS A 221 0.97 17.66 -4.31
CA LYS A 221 0.82 16.81 -3.12
C LYS A 221 -0.53 16.96 -2.43
N GLU A 222 -1.20 18.14 -2.56
CA GLU A 222 -2.52 18.38 -1.97
C GLU A 222 -3.65 17.62 -2.69
N LYS A 223 -3.41 17.17 -3.93
CA LYS A 223 -4.35 16.36 -4.70
C LYS A 223 -4.18 14.86 -4.49
N ARG A 224 -3.13 14.43 -3.81
CA ARG A 224 -2.89 13.03 -3.44
C ARG A 224 -3.82 12.59 -2.31
N PHE A 225 -3.72 11.34 -1.92
CA PHE A 225 -4.22 10.91 -0.61
C PHE A 225 -3.35 11.53 0.49
N SER A 226 -3.96 11.96 1.59
CA SER A 226 -3.24 12.57 2.70
C SER A 226 -2.52 11.53 3.57
N SER A 227 -3.02 10.28 3.57
CA SER A 227 -2.50 9.18 4.37
C SER A 227 -2.75 7.82 3.71
N VAL A 228 -2.10 6.78 4.21
CA VAL A 228 -2.41 5.38 3.86
C VAL A 228 -3.85 5.03 4.25
N GLY A 229 -4.33 5.52 5.39
CA GLY A 229 -5.71 5.34 5.83
C GLY A 229 -6.73 5.86 4.80
N ASP A 230 -6.44 6.98 4.14
CA ASP A 230 -7.32 7.52 3.08
C ASP A 230 -7.35 6.61 1.84
N ILE A 231 -6.23 5.96 1.51
CA ILE A 231 -6.20 4.94 0.44
C ILE A 231 -7.12 3.78 0.80
N ARG A 232 -7.04 3.26 2.04
CA ARG A 232 -7.90 2.17 2.52
C ARG A 232 -9.37 2.56 2.51
N ASN A 233 -9.69 3.76 2.98
CA ASN A 233 -11.05 4.30 2.97
C ASN A 233 -11.61 4.43 1.55
N PHE A 234 -10.80 4.89 0.60
CA PHE A 234 -11.18 4.97 -0.80
C PHE A 234 -11.53 3.60 -1.39
N ILE A 235 -10.72 2.58 -1.11
CA ILE A 235 -10.94 1.19 -1.55
C ILE A 235 -12.24 0.65 -0.93
N LYS A 236 -12.41 0.83 0.38
CA LYS A 236 -13.59 0.38 1.12
C LYS A 236 -14.89 1.02 0.58
N ARG A 237 -14.90 2.33 0.41
CA ARG A 237 -16.05 3.06 -0.17
C ARG A 237 -16.40 2.53 -1.57
N LYS A 238 -15.41 2.34 -2.44
CA LYS A 238 -15.62 1.81 -3.79
C LYS A 238 -16.19 0.38 -3.78
N LYS A 239 -15.79 -0.46 -2.83
CA LYS A 239 -16.33 -1.82 -2.66
C LYS A 239 -17.79 -1.77 -2.20
N ILE A 240 -18.10 -0.93 -1.22
CA ILE A 240 -19.47 -0.73 -0.70
C ILE A 240 -20.38 -0.23 -1.81
N THR A 241 -19.99 0.81 -2.56
CA THR A 241 -20.81 1.38 -3.66
C THR A 241 -21.13 0.33 -4.73
N LYS A 242 -20.19 -0.55 -5.06
CA LYS A 242 -20.45 -1.65 -6.01
C LYS A 242 -21.47 -2.66 -5.46
N ILE A 243 -21.34 -3.03 -4.18
CA ILE A 243 -22.25 -3.97 -3.52
C ILE A 243 -23.66 -3.35 -3.44
N THR A 244 -23.79 -2.11 -3.01
CA THR A 244 -25.10 -1.43 -2.94
C THR A 244 -25.76 -1.31 -4.30
N ALA A 245 -25.00 -0.95 -5.34
CA ALA A 245 -25.53 -0.90 -6.72
C ALA A 245 -26.01 -2.27 -7.21
N ALA A 246 -25.27 -3.33 -6.93
CA ALA A 246 -25.66 -4.71 -7.29
C ALA A 246 -26.93 -5.14 -6.54
N VAL A 247 -27.02 -4.87 -5.24
CA VAL A 247 -28.21 -5.18 -4.43
C VAL A 247 -29.42 -4.39 -4.92
N SER A 248 -29.26 -3.11 -5.22
CA SER A 248 -30.35 -2.26 -5.78
C SER A 248 -30.86 -2.81 -7.12
N LEU A 249 -29.95 -3.26 -7.99
CA LEU A 249 -30.32 -3.86 -9.27
C LEU A 249 -31.11 -5.16 -9.09
N ILE A 250 -30.67 -6.02 -8.17
CA ILE A 250 -31.37 -7.28 -7.86
C ILE A 250 -32.79 -6.99 -7.33
N LEU A 251 -32.94 -6.03 -6.42
CA LEU A 251 -34.24 -5.64 -5.88
C LEU A 251 -35.17 -5.10 -6.97
N LEU A 252 -34.64 -4.28 -7.90
CA LEU A 252 -35.40 -3.79 -9.06
C LEU A 252 -35.86 -4.94 -9.96
N LEU A 253 -35.04 -5.92 -10.24
CA LEU A 253 -35.38 -7.09 -11.04
C LEU A 253 -36.45 -7.94 -10.36
N LEU A 254 -36.35 -8.18 -9.06
CA LEU A 254 -37.36 -8.90 -8.27
C LEU A 254 -38.70 -8.15 -8.26
N PHE A 255 -38.66 -6.83 -8.13
CA PHE A 255 -39.86 -6.01 -8.19
C PHE A 255 -40.52 -6.06 -9.57
N ALA A 256 -39.74 -5.95 -10.65
CA ALA A 256 -40.25 -6.06 -12.03
C ALA A 256 -40.87 -7.44 -12.30
N LEU A 257 -40.22 -8.52 -11.79
CA LEU A 257 -40.74 -9.88 -11.91
C LEU A 257 -42.07 -10.04 -11.16
N SER A 258 -42.13 -9.54 -9.90
CA SER A 258 -43.36 -9.55 -9.09
C SER A 258 -44.51 -8.81 -9.80
N PHE A 259 -44.20 -7.63 -10.34
CA PHE A 259 -45.17 -6.86 -11.10
C PHE A 259 -45.67 -7.58 -12.36
N ALA A 260 -44.77 -8.19 -13.12
CA ALA A 260 -45.12 -8.95 -14.32
C ALA A 260 -45.99 -10.16 -13.99
N VAL A 261 -45.68 -10.90 -12.93
CA VAL A 261 -46.46 -12.02 -12.42
C VAL A 261 -47.88 -11.55 -12.02
N THR A 262 -47.95 -10.47 -11.23
CA THR A 262 -49.21 -9.92 -10.77
C THR A 262 -50.09 -9.46 -11.94
N LYS A 263 -49.50 -8.74 -12.91
CA LYS A 263 -50.18 -8.33 -14.14
C LYS A 263 -50.69 -9.51 -14.96
N HIS A 264 -49.88 -10.58 -15.06
CA HIS A 264 -50.29 -11.83 -15.78
C HIS A 264 -51.50 -12.48 -15.09
N TYR A 265 -51.47 -12.59 -13.76
CA TYR A 265 -52.59 -13.16 -13.00
C TYR A 265 -53.87 -12.32 -13.13
N ILE A 266 -53.79 -11.00 -13.09
CA ILE A 266 -54.96 -10.11 -13.31
C ILE A 266 -55.52 -10.27 -14.72
N SER A 267 -54.63 -10.34 -15.74
CA SER A 267 -55.03 -10.48 -17.15
C SER A 267 -55.68 -11.84 -17.47
N SER A 268 -55.29 -12.89 -16.77
CA SER A 268 -55.83 -14.25 -16.98
C SER A 268 -57.21 -14.49 -16.39
N GLY A 269 -57.83 -13.49 -15.77
CA GLY A 269 -59.23 -13.57 -15.30
C GLY A 269 -59.43 -14.48 -14.09
N THR A 270 -58.41 -14.97 -13.44
CA THR A 270 -58.42 -15.98 -12.39
C THR A 270 -58.91 -15.45 -11.03
N TYR A 271 -59.13 -14.13 -10.92
CA TYR A 271 -59.58 -13.53 -9.65
C TYR A 271 -61.05 -13.12 -9.66
N SER A 272 -61.72 -13.40 -8.53
CA SER A 272 -63.06 -12.88 -8.28
C SER A 272 -63.07 -11.34 -8.23
N LEU A 273 -64.22 -10.72 -8.41
CA LEU A 273 -64.38 -9.24 -8.39
C LEU A 273 -63.82 -8.61 -7.11
N ASN A 274 -63.93 -9.31 -5.97
CA ASN A 274 -63.36 -8.85 -4.68
C ASN A 274 -61.84 -8.89 -4.65
N GLU A 275 -61.22 -9.94 -5.20
CA GLU A 275 -59.75 -10.06 -5.25
C GLU A 275 -59.14 -9.02 -6.19
N LYS A 276 -59.80 -8.74 -7.34
CA LYS A 276 -59.41 -7.63 -8.24
C LYS A 276 -59.40 -6.27 -7.54
N LYS A 277 -60.38 -6.03 -6.67
CA LYS A 277 -60.48 -4.77 -5.92
C LYS A 277 -59.34 -4.62 -4.91
N ILE A 278 -59.06 -5.68 -4.13
CA ILE A 278 -57.97 -5.69 -3.15
C ILE A 278 -56.61 -5.50 -3.84
N LEU A 279 -56.40 -6.14 -4.98
CA LEU A 279 -55.14 -6.06 -5.74
C LEU A 279 -54.95 -4.64 -6.30
N THR A 280 -56.04 -4.01 -6.80
CA THR A 280 -55.97 -2.62 -7.31
C THR A 280 -55.65 -1.61 -6.19
N GLU A 281 -56.23 -1.77 -5.02
CA GLU A 281 -55.95 -0.93 -3.85
C GLU A 281 -54.50 -1.13 -3.35
N SER A 282 -53.99 -2.36 -3.34
CA SER A 282 -52.60 -2.65 -2.99
C SER A 282 -51.61 -2.06 -4.00
N THR A 283 -51.91 -2.10 -5.28
CA THR A 283 -51.06 -1.52 -6.34
C THR A 283 -51.03 0.02 -6.20
N GLN A 284 -52.19 0.67 -5.97
CA GLN A 284 -52.22 2.12 -5.71
C GLN A 284 -51.42 2.54 -4.47
N TYR A 285 -51.49 1.72 -3.41
CA TYR A 285 -50.69 1.96 -2.21
C TYR A 285 -49.15 1.86 -2.50
N ILE A 286 -48.73 0.84 -3.25
CA ILE A 286 -47.31 0.68 -3.64
C ILE A 286 -46.88 1.85 -4.52
N ASP A 287 -47.64 2.27 -5.50
CA ASP A 287 -47.31 3.40 -6.36
C ASP A 287 -47.16 4.71 -5.55
N SER A 288 -48.02 4.92 -4.56
CA SER A 288 -47.90 6.07 -3.65
C SER A 288 -46.62 6.05 -2.83
N GLN A 289 -46.17 4.85 -2.35
CA GLN A 289 -44.93 4.71 -1.61
C GLN A 289 -43.69 4.92 -2.52
N ILE A 290 -43.77 4.48 -3.76
CA ILE A 290 -42.73 4.73 -4.76
C ILE A 290 -42.57 6.22 -5.04
N GLU A 291 -43.66 6.94 -5.13
CA GLU A 291 -43.64 8.38 -5.37
C GLU A 291 -43.06 9.15 -4.18
N ILE A 292 -43.40 8.74 -2.96
CA ILE A 292 -42.79 9.27 -1.73
C ILE A 292 -41.29 9.03 -1.71
N ILE A 293 -40.84 7.83 -2.07
CA ILE A 293 -39.40 7.48 -2.12
C ILE A 293 -38.70 8.29 -3.23
N LYS A 294 -39.28 8.41 -4.40
CA LYS A 294 -38.72 9.24 -5.49
C LYS A 294 -38.56 10.70 -5.08
N ASN A 295 -39.55 11.25 -4.35
CA ASN A 295 -39.49 12.62 -3.85
C ASN A 295 -38.41 12.78 -2.77
N LYS A 296 -38.26 11.82 -1.83
CA LYS A 296 -37.17 11.80 -0.86
C LYS A 296 -35.79 11.68 -1.51
N ILE A 297 -35.69 10.95 -2.61
CA ILE A 297 -34.43 10.84 -3.40
C ILE A 297 -34.13 12.16 -4.12
N LYS A 298 -35.14 12.87 -4.62
CA LYS A 298 -35.01 14.19 -5.28
C LYS A 298 -34.61 15.30 -4.30
N GLU A 299 -35.09 15.21 -3.06
CA GLU A 299 -34.78 16.19 -2.01
C GLU A 299 -33.33 16.06 -1.47
N GLY A 300 -32.60 15.02 -1.84
CA GLY A 300 -31.21 14.79 -1.42
C GLY A 300 -31.11 14.41 0.06
N PRO A 301 -29.97 13.97 0.53
CA PRO A 301 -29.74 13.66 1.94
C PRO A 301 -29.70 14.96 2.74
N THR A 302 -30.86 15.39 3.25
CA THR A 302 -30.91 16.44 4.24
C THR A 302 -30.37 15.91 5.57
N SER A 303 -29.21 16.44 5.97
CA SER A 303 -28.81 16.76 7.35
C SER A 303 -28.98 15.74 8.50
N SER A 304 -29.29 14.47 8.26
CA SER A 304 -29.34 13.51 9.36
C SER A 304 -28.02 12.76 9.62
N LEU A 305 -27.03 12.92 8.73
CA LEU A 305 -25.66 12.39 8.97
C LEU A 305 -24.86 13.31 9.90
N ASP A 306 -25.21 14.59 10.00
CA ASP A 306 -24.52 15.52 10.91
C ASP A 306 -24.91 15.34 12.38
N LYS A 307 -26.05 14.71 12.67
CA LYS A 307 -26.47 14.43 14.06
C LYS A 307 -25.80 13.20 14.68
N TYR A 308 -25.24 12.29 13.86
CA TYR A 308 -24.55 11.10 14.38
C TYR A 308 -23.08 11.36 14.74
N ASN A 309 -22.52 12.49 14.33
CA ASN A 309 -21.13 12.84 14.63
C ASN A 309 -20.92 13.64 15.93
N GLU A 310 -21.97 14.09 16.60
CA GLU A 310 -21.84 14.82 17.89
C GLU A 310 -21.93 13.90 19.12
N ASP A 311 -22.64 12.77 19.03
CA ASP A 311 -22.81 11.86 20.17
C ASP A 311 -21.64 10.87 20.36
N ASP A 312 -20.82 10.63 19.34
CA ASP A 312 -19.65 9.73 19.44
C ASP A 312 -18.39 10.38 20.07
N LYS A 313 -18.44 11.69 20.39
CA LYS A 313 -17.32 12.38 21.07
C LYS A 313 -17.29 12.22 22.60
N ILE A 314 -18.27 11.54 23.18
CA ILE A 314 -18.38 11.41 24.66
C ILE A 314 -17.78 10.10 25.23
N TYR A 315 -17.29 9.18 24.40
CA TYR A 315 -16.81 7.87 24.89
C TYR A 315 -15.28 7.65 24.88
N TYR A 316 -14.46 8.69 24.60
CA TYR A 316 -13.01 8.61 24.77
C TYR A 316 -12.48 9.87 25.46
N ALA A 317 -12.74 10.00 26.73
CA ALA A 317 -11.99 10.82 27.68
C ALA A 317 -11.67 9.98 28.92
#